data_55e2ebbc9dd5d02a7b02de2971a720a3
#
_entry.id   55e2ebbc9dd5d02a7b02de2971a720a3
#
_cell.length_a   1.000
_cell.length_b   1.000
_cell.length_c   1.000
_cell.angle_alpha   90.00
_cell.angle_beta   90.00
_cell.angle_gamma   90.00
#
_symmetry.space_group_name_H-M   'P 1'
#
loop_
_entity.id
_entity.type
_entity.pdbx_description
1 polymer ?
#
loop_
_entity_poly.entity_id
_entity_poly.type
_entity_poly.pdbx_seq_one_letter_code
_entity_poly.pdbx_strand_id
1 'polypeptide(L)'
;QALGLFEDENGDENMSSDMTTVNSGGVTSAEGFSAGAIFAGIKTAGADKRDIGLLLSDRPCTVAGTFSQNSVLSPSVTLSKAVVDGGGDVRGVIANSGVANCAVGEQGLIDAREASALAAEKLGVSSDEVLIASTGVIGVELPMALMREHIPQIALGDNDGDEFAAAI
;
A
#
# COMPACT_ATOMS: atom_id res chain seq x y z
N GLN A 1 1.97 23.11 11.00
CA GLN A 1 2.47 23.17 12.39
C GLN A 1 2.20 21.83 13.04
N ALA A 2 3.16 21.01 13.15
CA ALA A 2 3.50 20.11 14.25
C ALA A 2 4.41 18.99 13.73
N LEU A 3 5.68 19.27 13.51
CA LEU A 3 6.73 18.28 13.72
C LEU A 3 7.47 18.75 14.97
N GLY A 4 6.96 18.33 16.11
CA GLY A 4 7.64 18.45 17.40
C GLY A 4 8.64 17.31 17.49
N LEU A 5 9.91 17.64 17.38
CA LEU A 5 10.99 17.43 18.32
C LEU A 5 11.05 16.03 18.97
N PHE A 6 11.89 15.19 18.45
CA PHE A 6 12.66 14.28 19.28
C PHE A 6 13.92 15.03 19.71
N GLU A 7 13.89 15.63 20.90
CA GLU A 7 15.10 16.05 21.61
C GLU A 7 15.69 14.80 22.24
N ASP A 8 16.86 14.37 21.80
CA ASP A 8 17.64 13.44 22.59
C ASP A 8 18.42 14.21 23.66
N GLU A 9 18.57 13.64 24.84
CA GLU A 9 19.18 14.27 26.00
C GLU A 9 20.69 14.54 25.88
N ASN A 10 21.27 14.38 24.67
CA ASN A 10 22.71 14.52 24.42
C ASN A 10 23.13 15.73 23.59
N GLY A 11 22.20 16.63 23.28
CA GLY A 11 22.55 17.98 22.82
C GLY A 11 23.33 18.07 21.50
N ASP A 12 23.17 17.16 20.57
CA ASP A 12 23.77 17.27 19.24
C ASP A 12 22.86 18.09 18.30
N GLU A 13 23.15 19.38 18.21
CA GLU A 13 22.50 20.35 17.34
C GLU A 13 22.76 20.12 15.83
N ASN A 14 23.16 18.94 15.38
CA ASN A 14 23.71 18.72 14.03
C ASN A 14 22.83 17.89 13.07
N MET A 15 21.58 17.58 13.42
CA MET A 15 20.66 16.87 12.51
C MET A 15 19.80 17.80 11.62
N SER A 16 19.85 19.11 11.80
CA SER A 16 18.96 20.02 11.03
C SER A 16 19.56 20.53 9.71
N SER A 17 20.87 20.32 9.45
CA SER A 17 21.53 20.88 8.25
C SER A 17 21.37 20.02 6.98
N ASP A 18 20.96 18.75 7.11
CA ASP A 18 20.87 17.81 5.99
C ASP A 18 19.42 17.48 5.56
N MET A 19 18.43 18.15 6.15
CA MET A 19 17.03 17.97 5.76
C MET A 19 16.64 18.93 4.63
N THR A 20 16.27 18.37 3.48
CA THR A 20 15.72 19.12 2.37
C THR A 20 14.21 18.98 2.33
N THR A 21 13.50 20.10 2.36
CA THR A 21 12.04 20.10 2.17
C THR A 21 11.72 20.04 0.69
N VAL A 22 10.94 19.05 0.28
CA VAL A 22 10.39 18.92 -1.07
C VAL A 22 9.00 19.54 -1.08
N ASN A 23 8.79 20.57 -1.90
CA ASN A 23 7.53 21.32 -1.96
C ASN A 23 6.36 20.53 -2.58
N SER A 24 6.67 19.56 -3.41
CA SER A 24 5.71 18.61 -3.99
C SER A 24 6.37 17.26 -4.02
N GLY A 25 5.86 16.31 -3.26
CA GLY A 25 6.44 14.98 -3.21
C GLY A 25 5.36 13.92 -2.95
N GLY A 26 5.59 12.74 -3.46
CA GLY A 26 4.74 11.56 -3.29
C GLY A 26 5.58 10.33 -2.99
N VAL A 27 4.96 9.17 -3.05
CA VAL A 27 5.61 7.88 -2.74
C VAL A 27 6.76 7.54 -3.69
N THR A 28 6.84 8.18 -4.85
CA THR A 28 7.93 8.02 -5.84
C THR A 28 8.98 9.12 -5.78
N SER A 29 8.95 10.03 -4.79
CA SER A 29 9.97 11.06 -4.62
C SER A 29 11.32 10.51 -4.19
N ALA A 30 11.34 9.35 -3.54
CA ALA A 30 12.56 8.63 -3.23
C ALA A 30 13.00 7.81 -4.45
N GLU A 31 14.30 7.87 -4.76
CA GLU A 31 14.88 7.09 -5.86
C GLU A 31 14.70 5.59 -5.65
N GLY A 32 14.35 4.87 -6.71
CA GLY A 32 14.15 3.43 -6.70
C GLY A 32 12.70 3.01 -6.42
N PHE A 33 11.77 3.96 -6.31
CA PHE A 33 10.34 3.66 -6.21
C PHE A 33 9.61 4.01 -7.49
N SER A 34 8.76 3.08 -7.95
CA SER A 34 7.81 3.31 -9.04
C SER A 34 6.40 2.96 -8.56
N ALA A 35 5.41 3.67 -9.07
CA ALA A 35 4.03 3.49 -8.69
C ALA A 35 3.11 3.55 -9.90
N GLY A 36 1.88 3.12 -9.73
CA GLY A 36 0.85 3.26 -10.74
C GLY A 36 -0.52 2.94 -10.17
N ALA A 37 -1.55 3.38 -10.86
CA ALA A 37 -2.91 3.11 -10.45
C ALA A 37 -3.86 2.98 -11.65
N ILE A 38 -4.99 2.32 -11.41
CA ILE A 38 -6.03 2.11 -12.41
C ILE A 38 -7.41 2.34 -11.81
N PHE A 39 -8.35 2.70 -12.66
CA PHE A 39 -9.77 2.66 -12.35
C PHE A 39 -10.31 1.27 -12.71
N ALA A 40 -10.75 0.51 -11.71
CA ALA A 40 -11.38 -0.80 -11.88
C ALA A 40 -12.91 -0.77 -11.65
N GLY A 41 -13.45 0.34 -11.15
CA GLY A 41 -14.87 0.49 -10.86
C GLY A 41 -15.29 -0.06 -9.49
N ILE A 42 -14.35 -0.21 -8.55
CA ILE A 42 -14.61 -0.62 -7.17
C ILE A 42 -15.27 0.53 -6.39
N LYS A 43 -14.77 1.75 -6.56
CA LYS A 43 -15.46 2.97 -6.11
C LYS A 43 -16.62 3.23 -7.06
N THR A 44 -17.84 3.12 -6.58
CA THR A 44 -19.00 3.49 -7.37
C THR A 44 -19.00 4.98 -7.68
N ALA A 45 -19.11 5.31 -8.97
CA ALA A 45 -19.35 6.62 -9.54
C ALA A 45 -18.14 7.51 -9.87
N GLY A 46 -17.86 7.60 -11.12
CA GLY A 46 -16.97 8.56 -11.76
C GLY A 46 -15.81 7.86 -12.42
N ALA A 47 -15.84 7.78 -13.74
CA ALA A 47 -14.90 7.06 -14.59
C ALA A 47 -13.42 7.51 -14.46
N ASP A 48 -13.15 8.55 -13.68
CA ASP A 48 -11.81 9.14 -13.55
C ASP A 48 -11.16 8.91 -12.18
N LYS A 49 -11.79 8.11 -11.32
CA LYS A 49 -11.24 7.87 -9.96
C LYS A 49 -10.51 6.55 -9.92
N ARG A 50 -9.19 6.59 -9.77
CA ARG A 50 -8.39 5.42 -9.47
C ARG A 50 -8.89 4.73 -8.20
N ASP A 51 -8.84 3.40 -8.16
CA ASP A 51 -9.30 2.62 -7.01
C ASP A 51 -8.46 1.36 -6.74
N ILE A 52 -7.46 1.08 -7.58
CA ILE A 52 -6.38 0.12 -7.30
C ILE A 52 -5.06 0.80 -7.61
N GLY A 53 -4.12 0.74 -6.66
CA GLY A 53 -2.76 1.24 -6.81
C GLY A 53 -1.71 0.18 -6.48
N LEU A 54 -0.59 0.24 -7.17
CA LEU A 54 0.61 -0.55 -6.92
C LEU A 54 1.80 0.37 -6.68
N LEU A 55 2.65 0.00 -5.71
CA LEU A 55 3.95 0.60 -5.45
C LEU A 55 5.00 -0.50 -5.49
N LEU A 56 6.12 -0.23 -6.14
CA LEU A 56 7.27 -1.13 -6.24
C LEU A 56 8.54 -0.42 -5.82
N SER A 57 9.38 -1.12 -5.06
CA SER A 57 10.80 -0.78 -4.88
C SER A 57 11.67 -1.63 -5.81
N ASP A 58 12.66 -1.02 -6.46
CA ASP A 58 13.63 -1.70 -7.33
C ASP A 58 14.57 -2.63 -6.54
N ARG A 59 14.60 -2.49 -5.20
CA ARG A 59 15.42 -3.26 -4.27
C ARG A 59 14.64 -3.67 -3.02
N PRO A 60 15.11 -4.69 -2.28
CA PRO A 60 14.55 -5.06 -0.98
C PRO A 60 14.58 -3.89 0.01
N CYS A 61 13.48 -3.70 0.74
CA CYS A 61 13.32 -2.65 1.73
C CYS A 61 13.09 -3.24 3.11
N THR A 62 13.75 -2.68 4.11
CA THR A 62 13.35 -2.87 5.50
C THR A 62 11.98 -2.26 5.71
N VAL A 63 11.08 -2.99 6.36
CA VAL A 63 9.72 -2.55 6.63
C VAL A 63 9.47 -2.45 8.14
N ALA A 64 8.72 -1.45 8.53
CA ALA A 64 8.16 -1.32 9.87
C ALA A 64 6.69 -0.88 9.75
N GLY A 65 5.85 -1.34 10.65
CA GLY A 65 4.43 -1.03 10.62
C GLY A 65 3.81 -0.98 12.01
N THR A 66 2.80 -0.13 12.15
CA THR A 66 1.93 -0.09 13.31
C THR A 66 0.53 -0.55 12.89
N PHE A 67 -0.07 -1.39 13.70
CA PHE A 67 -1.34 -2.02 13.38
C PHE A 67 -2.37 -1.75 14.47
N SER A 68 -3.65 -1.78 14.08
CA SER A 68 -4.75 -1.66 15.03
C SER A 68 -4.69 -2.75 16.11
N GLN A 69 -5.03 -2.37 17.34
CA GLN A 69 -5.22 -3.31 18.47
C GLN A 69 -6.67 -3.81 18.57
N ASN A 70 -7.52 -3.52 17.58
CA ASN A 70 -8.88 -4.01 17.54
C ASN A 70 -8.90 -5.54 17.50
N SER A 71 -9.82 -6.17 18.20
CA SER A 71 -10.02 -7.62 18.17
C SER A 71 -10.56 -8.14 16.84
N VAL A 72 -11.18 -7.28 16.04
CA VAL A 72 -11.65 -7.58 14.69
C VAL A 72 -10.72 -6.90 13.69
N LEU A 73 -9.70 -7.65 13.25
CA LEU A 73 -8.77 -7.20 12.21
C LEU A 73 -9.34 -7.48 10.82
N SER A 74 -9.10 -6.58 9.88
CA SER A 74 -9.36 -6.90 8.47
C SER A 74 -8.33 -7.92 7.95
N PRO A 75 -8.70 -8.74 6.98
CA PRO A 75 -7.76 -9.65 6.31
C PRO A 75 -6.50 -8.95 5.76
N SER A 76 -6.63 -7.74 5.22
CA SER A 76 -5.50 -6.94 4.74
C SER A 76 -4.52 -6.61 5.88
N VAL A 77 -5.03 -6.20 7.05
CA VAL A 77 -4.19 -5.98 8.24
C VAL A 77 -3.53 -7.28 8.70
N THR A 78 -4.27 -8.38 8.73
CA THR A 78 -3.75 -9.69 9.15
C THR A 78 -2.58 -10.14 8.27
N LEU A 79 -2.70 -10.03 6.95
CA LEU A 79 -1.64 -10.40 6.02
C LEU A 79 -0.44 -9.47 6.12
N SER A 80 -0.65 -8.16 6.04
CA SER A 80 0.45 -7.19 6.09
C SER A 80 1.20 -7.27 7.43
N LYS A 81 0.48 -7.49 8.54
CA LYS A 81 1.10 -7.71 9.84
C LYS A 81 1.98 -8.96 9.84
N ALA A 82 1.52 -10.05 9.25
CA ALA A 82 2.30 -11.30 9.19
C ALA A 82 3.60 -11.11 8.38
N VAL A 83 3.56 -10.35 7.28
CA VAL A 83 4.75 -10.01 6.49
C VAL A 83 5.73 -9.18 7.33
N VAL A 84 5.25 -8.12 7.98
CA VAL A 84 6.09 -7.24 8.83
C VAL A 84 6.68 -8.00 10.02
N ASP A 85 5.88 -8.78 10.72
CA ASP A 85 6.32 -9.59 11.87
C ASP A 85 7.33 -10.67 11.46
N GLY A 86 7.25 -11.16 10.22
CA GLY A 86 8.19 -12.12 9.66
C GLY A 86 9.60 -11.58 9.45
N GLY A 87 9.77 -10.25 9.47
CA GLY A 87 11.07 -9.58 9.37
C GLY A 87 11.78 -9.78 8.03
N GLY A 88 11.05 -10.19 6.99
CA GLY A 88 11.56 -10.32 5.64
C GLY A 88 11.64 -8.97 4.92
N ASP A 89 12.27 -8.98 3.77
CA ASP A 89 12.32 -7.83 2.87
C ASP A 89 10.95 -7.62 2.22
N VAL A 90 10.59 -6.36 2.00
CA VAL A 90 9.38 -5.97 1.27
C VAL A 90 9.76 -5.17 0.03
N ARG A 91 9.07 -5.43 -1.07
CA ARG A 91 9.31 -4.75 -2.34
C ARG A 91 8.05 -4.15 -2.95
N GLY A 92 6.88 -4.62 -2.53
CA GLY A 92 5.63 -4.21 -3.14
C GLY A 92 4.55 -3.80 -2.14
N VAL A 93 3.68 -2.91 -2.58
CA VAL A 93 2.42 -2.59 -1.89
C VAL A 93 1.29 -2.60 -2.91
N ILE A 94 0.20 -3.29 -2.59
CA ILE A 94 -1.08 -3.11 -3.27
C ILE A 94 -2.05 -2.39 -2.34
N ALA A 95 -2.69 -1.35 -2.84
CA ALA A 95 -3.75 -0.65 -2.12
C ALA A 95 -5.01 -0.58 -2.97
N ASN A 96 -6.17 -0.77 -2.34
CA ASN A 96 -7.44 -0.50 -3.01
C ASN A 96 -8.36 0.36 -2.14
N SER A 97 -9.26 1.06 -2.81
CA SER A 97 -10.34 1.79 -2.16
C SER A 97 -11.71 1.40 -2.72
N GLY A 98 -12.76 1.77 -1.99
CA GLY A 98 -14.14 1.39 -2.27
C GLY A 98 -14.65 0.23 -1.42
N VAL A 99 -13.84 -0.78 -1.17
CA VAL A 99 -14.14 -1.93 -0.31
C VAL A 99 -13.01 -2.16 0.67
N ALA A 100 -13.34 -2.19 1.97
CA ALA A 100 -12.35 -2.33 3.05
C ALA A 100 -11.91 -3.77 3.31
N ASN A 101 -12.55 -4.75 2.70
CA ASN A 101 -12.31 -6.17 2.96
C ASN A 101 -12.33 -6.49 4.47
N CYS A 102 -13.32 -5.98 5.18
CA CYS A 102 -13.44 -6.11 6.64
C CYS A 102 -14.80 -6.68 7.00
N ALA A 103 -14.86 -7.54 8.02
CA ALA A 103 -16.06 -8.22 8.49
C ALA A 103 -16.76 -9.10 7.41
N VAL A 104 -15.97 -9.76 6.58
CA VAL A 104 -16.41 -10.65 5.47
C VAL A 104 -16.02 -12.12 5.69
N GLY A 105 -15.64 -12.48 6.91
CA GLY A 105 -15.31 -13.85 7.28
C GLY A 105 -14.04 -14.39 6.61
N GLU A 106 -13.98 -15.71 6.41
CA GLU A 106 -12.82 -16.40 5.85
C GLU A 106 -12.58 -16.02 4.38
N GLN A 107 -13.64 -15.71 3.63
CA GLN A 107 -13.52 -15.33 2.23
C GLN A 107 -12.62 -14.10 2.05
N GLY A 108 -12.73 -13.11 2.94
CA GLY A 108 -11.87 -11.93 2.90
C GLY A 108 -10.37 -12.23 3.00
N LEU A 109 -9.97 -13.29 3.72
CA LEU A 109 -8.57 -13.70 3.80
C LEU A 109 -8.12 -14.39 2.50
N ILE A 110 -9.00 -15.18 1.88
CA ILE A 110 -8.75 -15.80 0.58
C ILE A 110 -8.56 -14.70 -0.47
N ASP A 111 -9.47 -13.74 -0.51
CA ASP A 111 -9.44 -12.62 -1.47
C ASP A 111 -8.19 -11.74 -1.29
N ALA A 112 -7.82 -11.44 -0.04
CA ALA A 112 -6.62 -10.65 0.24
C ALA A 112 -5.33 -11.37 -0.20
N ARG A 113 -5.24 -12.67 0.02
CA ARG A 113 -4.09 -13.48 -0.45
C ARG A 113 -4.01 -13.51 -1.96
N GLU A 114 -5.15 -13.68 -2.64
CA GLU A 114 -5.20 -13.67 -4.09
C GLU A 114 -4.82 -12.30 -4.65
N ALA A 115 -5.32 -11.20 -4.07
CA ALA A 115 -4.97 -9.85 -4.48
C ALA A 115 -3.46 -9.58 -4.31
N SER A 116 -2.86 -10.00 -3.19
CA SER A 116 -1.41 -9.93 -2.99
C SER A 116 -0.64 -10.76 -4.01
N ALA A 117 -1.11 -11.97 -4.35
CA ALA A 117 -0.47 -12.82 -5.34
C ALA A 117 -0.52 -12.21 -6.75
N LEU A 118 -1.67 -11.65 -7.15
CA LEU A 118 -1.81 -10.94 -8.43
C LEU A 118 -0.88 -9.71 -8.51
N ALA A 119 -0.76 -8.96 -7.41
CA ALA A 119 0.16 -7.85 -7.33
C ALA A 119 1.63 -8.32 -7.43
N ALA A 120 2.00 -9.37 -6.71
CA ALA A 120 3.33 -9.95 -6.74
C ALA A 120 3.72 -10.43 -8.15
N GLU A 121 2.82 -11.11 -8.85
CA GLU A 121 3.01 -11.52 -10.24
C GLU A 121 3.24 -10.30 -11.15
N LYS A 122 2.41 -9.26 -11.02
CA LYS A 122 2.54 -8.02 -11.79
C LYS A 122 3.85 -7.29 -11.51
N LEU A 123 4.29 -7.27 -10.26
CA LEU A 123 5.50 -6.59 -9.80
C LEU A 123 6.78 -7.41 -10.05
N GLY A 124 6.66 -8.71 -10.35
CA GLY A 124 7.79 -9.61 -10.52
C GLY A 124 8.55 -9.90 -9.22
N VAL A 125 7.82 -9.99 -8.10
CA VAL A 125 8.33 -10.27 -6.75
C VAL A 125 7.59 -11.45 -6.13
N SER A 126 8.01 -11.91 -4.95
CA SER A 126 7.30 -12.95 -4.21
C SER A 126 6.08 -12.37 -3.46
N SER A 127 5.05 -13.17 -3.21
CA SER A 127 3.83 -12.71 -2.52
C SER A 127 4.08 -12.35 -1.05
N ASP A 128 5.13 -12.89 -0.44
CA ASP A 128 5.59 -12.54 0.91
C ASP A 128 6.41 -11.23 0.96
N GLU A 129 6.76 -10.66 -0.20
CA GLU A 129 7.35 -9.34 -0.32
C GLU A 129 6.31 -8.23 -0.58
N VAL A 130 5.00 -8.56 -0.57
CA VAL A 130 3.92 -7.60 -0.89
C VAL A 130 3.03 -7.34 0.31
N LEU A 131 2.90 -6.07 0.67
CA LEU A 131 1.91 -5.59 1.63
C LEU A 131 0.60 -5.27 0.93
N ILE A 132 -0.51 -5.50 1.62
CA ILE A 132 -1.85 -5.16 1.13
C ILE A 132 -2.56 -4.19 2.08
N ALA A 133 -3.19 -3.17 1.50
CA ALA A 133 -4.05 -2.23 2.19
C ALA A 133 -5.40 -2.09 1.47
N SER A 134 -6.49 -2.11 2.23
CA SER A 134 -7.84 -1.96 1.67
C SER A 134 -8.64 -0.97 2.51
N THR A 135 -9.34 -0.07 1.84
CA THR A 135 -10.22 0.90 2.51
C THR A 135 -11.57 1.03 1.80
N GLY A 136 -12.59 1.49 2.52
CA GLY A 136 -13.92 1.72 1.97
C GLY A 136 -15.03 1.06 2.79
N VAL A 137 -16.02 0.51 2.10
CA VAL A 137 -17.19 -0.12 2.72
C VAL A 137 -16.80 -1.41 3.42
N ILE A 138 -17.25 -1.61 4.66
CA ILE A 138 -17.09 -2.85 5.43
C ILE A 138 -18.26 -3.80 5.17
N GLY A 139 -18.07 -5.11 5.40
CA GLY A 139 -19.11 -6.12 5.21
C GLY A 139 -19.36 -6.49 3.74
N VAL A 140 -18.48 -6.06 2.84
CA VAL A 140 -18.52 -6.39 1.41
C VAL A 140 -17.20 -7.05 1.04
N GLU A 141 -17.27 -8.16 0.31
CA GLU A 141 -16.11 -8.88 -0.22
C GLU A 141 -15.42 -8.09 -1.33
N LEU A 142 -14.11 -8.30 -1.50
CA LEU A 142 -13.37 -7.71 -2.62
C LEU A 142 -13.95 -8.21 -3.96
N PRO A 143 -14.17 -7.32 -4.94
CA PRO A 143 -14.66 -7.72 -6.25
C PRO A 143 -13.53 -8.37 -7.07
N MET A 144 -13.18 -9.60 -6.74
CA MET A 144 -12.02 -10.31 -7.28
C MET A 144 -12.01 -10.44 -8.80
N ALA A 145 -13.20 -10.43 -9.45
CA ALA A 145 -13.26 -10.38 -10.91
C ALA A 145 -12.61 -9.11 -11.48
N LEU A 146 -12.89 -7.95 -10.87
CA LEU A 146 -12.27 -6.68 -11.25
C LEU A 146 -10.77 -6.64 -10.90
N MET A 147 -10.38 -7.20 -9.74
CA MET A 147 -8.98 -7.27 -9.33
C MET A 147 -8.16 -8.08 -10.34
N ARG A 148 -8.64 -9.27 -10.74
CA ARG A 148 -7.98 -10.15 -11.73
C ARG A 148 -7.85 -9.48 -13.09
N GLU A 149 -8.85 -8.72 -13.51
CA GLU A 149 -8.87 -8.04 -14.79
C GLU A 149 -7.90 -6.85 -14.83
N HIS A 150 -7.87 -6.03 -13.76
CA HIS A 150 -7.23 -4.71 -13.81
C HIS A 150 -5.82 -4.67 -13.22
N ILE A 151 -5.49 -5.47 -12.19
CA ILE A 151 -4.14 -5.46 -11.60
C ILE A 151 -3.04 -5.68 -12.65
N PRO A 152 -3.15 -6.65 -13.58
CA PRO A 152 -2.13 -6.87 -14.60
C PRO A 152 -1.94 -5.69 -15.57
N GLN A 153 -2.93 -4.81 -15.69
CA GLN A 153 -2.92 -3.68 -16.61
C GLN A 153 -2.29 -2.41 -16.03
N ILE A 154 -2.01 -2.36 -14.71
CA ILE A 154 -1.43 -1.19 -14.06
C ILE A 154 -0.03 -0.95 -14.65
N ALA A 155 0.18 0.20 -15.27
CA ALA A 155 1.50 0.66 -15.65
C ALA A 155 2.18 1.31 -14.43
N LEU A 156 3.47 1.06 -14.25
CA LEU A 156 4.28 1.67 -13.20
C LEU A 156 5.19 2.73 -13.81
N GLY A 157 5.30 3.88 -13.14
CA GLY A 157 6.18 4.97 -13.53
C GLY A 157 6.84 5.61 -12.30
N ASP A 158 8.01 6.18 -12.50
CA ASP A 158 8.81 6.80 -11.44
C ASP A 158 8.23 8.15 -10.96
N ASN A 159 7.26 8.69 -11.69
CA ASN A 159 6.59 9.95 -11.37
C ASN A 159 5.09 9.78 -11.06
N ASP A 160 4.60 8.56 -10.94
CA ASP A 160 3.17 8.26 -10.80
C ASP A 160 2.72 8.11 -9.34
N GLY A 161 3.48 8.68 -8.40
CA GLY A 161 3.13 8.69 -6.97
C GLY A 161 1.78 9.34 -6.67
N ASP A 162 1.42 10.39 -7.40
CA ASP A 162 0.12 11.06 -7.27
C ASP A 162 -1.04 10.17 -7.74
N GLU A 163 -0.84 9.37 -8.79
CA GLU A 163 -1.82 8.39 -9.27
C GLU A 163 -2.08 7.31 -8.21
N PHE A 164 -1.01 6.81 -7.55
CA PHE A 164 -1.13 5.89 -6.43
C PHE A 164 -1.90 6.51 -5.26
N ALA A 165 -1.58 7.75 -4.89
CA ALA A 165 -2.29 8.45 -3.82
C ALA A 165 -3.77 8.68 -4.15
N ALA A 166 -4.10 8.93 -5.42
CA ALA A 166 -5.49 9.10 -5.88
C ALA A 166 -6.32 7.79 -5.84
N ALA A 167 -5.65 6.64 -5.75
CA ALA A 167 -6.32 5.33 -5.69
C ALA A 167 -6.82 4.94 -4.30
N ILE A 168 -6.48 5.73 -3.27
CA ILE A 168 -6.75 5.41 -1.85
C ILE A 168 -7.81 6.30 -1.22
#